data_f46d6eebf83eb942550e4a792fdafc5b
#
_entry.id   f46d6eebf83eb942550e4a792fdafc5b
#
_cell.length_a   1.000
_cell.length_b   1.000
_cell.length_c   1.000
_cell.angle_alpha   90.00
_cell.angle_beta   90.00
_cell.angle_gamma   90.00
#
_symmetry.space_group_name_H-M   'P 1'
#
loop_
_entity.id
_entity.type
_entity.pdbx_description
1 polymer ?
#
loop_
_entity_poly.entity_id
_entity_poly.type
_entity_poly.pdbx_seq_one_letter_code
_entity_poly.pdbx_strand_id
1 'polypeptide(L)'
;RLLQTLAYTDNLTKLGNRYALERDARKCVLERTSIVSMDLNLLKMVNDTFGHAGGDMLLQSAAKCMTSVYNQVYRVGGDEFIALLDGKDSDDLQRLYDRLKQKITEMNDSRKDYGAFSRETEFRLSIAVGYSAYAAGDSSYEQIMSRADAAMYAEKKTMHHGRSR
;
A
#
# COMPACT_ATOMS: atom_id res chain seq x y z
N ARG A 1 12.15 8.52 -23.22
CA ARG A 1 12.20 7.64 -22.03
C ARG A 1 12.25 8.43 -20.72
N LEU A 2 13.14 9.44 -20.59
CA LEU A 2 13.28 10.21 -19.33
C LEU A 2 11.99 10.96 -18.95
N LEU A 3 11.33 11.63 -19.92
CA LEU A 3 10.07 12.33 -19.69
C LEU A 3 8.93 11.39 -19.29
N GLN A 4 8.87 10.16 -19.83
CA GLN A 4 7.89 9.15 -19.45
C GLN A 4 8.14 8.66 -18.02
N THR A 5 9.38 8.45 -17.63
CA THR A 5 9.74 8.06 -16.27
C THR A 5 9.33 9.15 -15.28
N LEU A 6 9.60 10.42 -15.56
CA LEU A 6 9.22 11.55 -14.71
C LEU A 6 7.70 11.71 -14.57
N ALA A 7 6.94 11.43 -15.64
CA ALA A 7 5.48 11.58 -15.65
C ALA A 7 4.75 10.47 -14.89
N TYR A 8 5.30 9.25 -14.80
CA TYR A 8 4.61 8.06 -14.30
C TYR A 8 5.26 7.40 -13.09
N THR A 9 6.32 7.98 -12.54
CA THR A 9 7.08 7.40 -11.42
C THR A 9 7.06 8.32 -10.20
N ASP A 10 6.83 7.74 -9.03
CA ASP A 10 7.06 8.42 -7.74
C ASP A 10 8.56 8.44 -7.42
N ASN A 11 9.11 9.63 -7.25
CA ASN A 11 10.55 9.81 -7.09
C ASN A 11 11.11 9.20 -5.80
N LEU A 12 10.33 9.19 -4.73
CA LEU A 12 10.77 8.69 -3.43
C LEU A 12 10.82 7.17 -3.38
N THR A 13 9.74 6.53 -3.80
CA THR A 13 9.57 5.07 -3.68
C THR A 13 9.96 4.33 -4.95
N LYS A 14 10.12 5.03 -6.08
CA LYS A 14 10.35 4.48 -7.42
C LYS A 14 9.20 3.62 -7.96
N LEU A 15 8.07 3.61 -7.28
CA LEU A 15 6.83 2.99 -7.74
C LEU A 15 6.16 3.83 -8.83
N GLY A 16 5.20 3.25 -9.54
CA GLY A 16 4.28 4.04 -10.35
C GLY A 16 3.52 5.05 -9.49
N ASN A 17 3.16 6.17 -10.08
CA ASN A 17 2.33 7.18 -9.45
C ASN A 17 0.85 7.00 -9.85
N ARG A 18 -0.02 7.94 -9.47
CA ARG A 18 -1.45 7.94 -9.81
C ARG A 18 -1.68 7.88 -11.34
N TYR A 19 -0.89 8.59 -12.12
CA TYR A 19 -1.03 8.57 -13.59
C TYR A 19 -0.66 7.22 -14.18
N ALA A 20 0.35 6.55 -13.63
CA ALA A 20 0.71 5.19 -14.01
C ALA A 20 -0.43 4.21 -13.70
N LEU A 21 -1.05 4.32 -12.52
CA LEU A 21 -2.21 3.49 -12.16
C LEU A 21 -3.35 3.67 -13.14
N GLU A 22 -3.73 4.91 -13.46
CA GLU A 22 -4.82 5.20 -14.39
C GLU A 22 -4.54 4.66 -15.80
N ARG A 23 -3.31 4.83 -16.28
CA ARG A 23 -2.86 4.27 -17.56
C ARG A 23 -2.97 2.75 -17.59
N ASP A 24 -2.49 2.09 -16.55
CA ASP A 24 -2.41 0.63 -16.50
C ASP A 24 -3.78 -0.01 -16.24
N ALA A 25 -4.62 0.62 -15.42
CA ALA A 25 -5.99 0.17 -15.17
C ALA A 25 -6.85 0.16 -16.44
N ARG A 26 -6.63 1.12 -17.34
CA ARG A 26 -7.34 1.15 -18.65
C ARG A 26 -7.01 -0.02 -19.56
N LYS A 27 -5.90 -0.69 -19.33
CA LYS A 27 -5.44 -1.86 -20.11
C LYS A 27 -5.89 -3.18 -19.51
N CYS A 28 -6.40 -3.16 -18.28
CA CYS A 28 -6.85 -4.36 -17.60
C CYS A 28 -8.17 -4.89 -18.17
N VAL A 29 -8.33 -6.19 -18.15
CA VAL A 29 -9.61 -6.85 -18.36
C VAL A 29 -10.40 -6.73 -17.05
N LEU A 30 -11.50 -6.00 -17.07
CA LEU A 30 -12.24 -5.62 -15.87
C LEU A 30 -12.66 -6.83 -15.03
N GLU A 31 -13.18 -7.87 -15.69
CA GLU A 31 -13.66 -9.11 -15.04
C GLU A 31 -12.54 -9.91 -14.36
N ARG A 32 -11.29 -9.60 -14.67
CA ARG A 32 -10.11 -10.23 -14.07
C ARG A 32 -9.40 -9.31 -13.07
N THR A 33 -9.89 -8.10 -12.88
CA THR A 33 -9.22 -7.07 -12.10
C THR A 33 -9.55 -7.21 -10.63
N SER A 34 -8.51 -7.11 -9.80
CA SER A 34 -8.62 -6.95 -8.34
C SER A 34 -7.74 -5.77 -7.90
N ILE A 35 -8.16 -5.12 -6.82
CA ILE A 35 -7.49 -3.95 -6.28
C ILE A 35 -7.25 -4.14 -4.79
N VAL A 36 -6.06 -3.78 -4.35
CA VAL A 36 -5.70 -3.67 -2.93
C VAL A 36 -5.44 -2.21 -2.62
N SER A 37 -6.17 -1.65 -1.68
CA SER A 37 -5.97 -0.30 -1.16
C SER A 37 -5.19 -0.38 0.15
N MET A 38 -4.14 0.41 0.27
CA MET A 38 -3.23 0.41 1.41
C MET A 38 -2.96 1.83 1.87
N ASP A 39 -2.92 2.03 3.18
CA ASP A 39 -2.65 3.31 3.80
C ASP A 39 -1.62 3.13 4.91
N LEU A 40 -0.50 3.85 4.81
CA LEU A 40 0.57 3.81 5.80
C LEU A 40 0.15 4.59 7.05
N ASN A 41 0.12 3.91 8.19
CA ASN A 41 -0.17 4.53 9.47
C ASN A 41 1.04 5.28 10.03
N LEU A 42 0.79 6.30 10.84
CA LEU A 42 1.79 7.03 11.64
C LEU A 42 2.79 7.90 10.87
N LEU A 43 2.60 8.11 9.58
CA LEU A 43 3.53 8.93 8.79
C LEU A 43 3.68 10.34 9.38
N LYS A 44 2.56 10.99 9.74
CA LYS A 44 2.59 12.31 10.37
C LYS A 44 3.38 12.31 11.67
N MET A 45 3.13 11.33 12.55
CA MET A 45 3.82 11.22 13.83
C MET A 45 5.33 11.02 13.65
N VAL A 46 5.74 10.19 12.68
CA VAL A 46 7.15 9.97 12.35
C VAL A 46 7.78 11.25 11.80
N ASN A 47 7.10 11.97 10.91
CA ASN A 47 7.57 13.26 10.40
C ASN A 47 7.72 14.30 11.52
N ASP A 48 6.75 14.38 12.42
CA ASP A 48 6.78 15.34 13.54
C ASP A 48 7.90 15.01 14.53
N THR A 49 8.24 13.75 14.71
CA THR A 49 9.27 13.28 15.66
C THR A 49 10.68 13.28 15.07
N PHE A 50 10.82 12.81 13.82
CA PHE A 50 12.12 12.56 13.17
C PHE A 50 12.36 13.39 11.90
N GLY A 51 11.46 14.31 11.58
CA GLY A 51 11.52 15.10 10.35
C GLY A 51 11.11 14.30 9.11
N HIS A 52 11.11 15.00 7.96
CA HIS A 52 10.72 14.39 6.68
C HIS A 52 11.63 13.24 6.25
N ALA A 53 12.91 13.27 6.63
CA ALA A 53 13.83 12.16 6.35
C ALA A 53 13.37 10.85 7.01
N GLY A 54 12.82 10.92 8.22
CA GLY A 54 12.24 9.77 8.90
C GLY A 54 10.98 9.25 8.21
N GLY A 55 10.10 10.14 7.81
CA GLY A 55 8.91 9.80 7.02
C GLY A 55 9.25 9.18 5.67
N ASP A 56 10.27 9.68 5.00
CA ASP A 56 10.76 9.15 3.73
C ASP A 56 11.27 7.70 3.88
N MET A 57 12.04 7.43 4.93
CA MET A 57 12.49 6.07 5.26
C MET A 57 11.31 5.13 5.54
N LEU A 58 10.31 5.60 6.27
CA LEU A 58 9.09 4.82 6.55
C LEU A 58 8.33 4.49 5.26
N LEU A 59 8.17 5.48 4.37
CA LEU A 59 7.55 5.30 3.05
C LEU A 59 8.30 4.31 2.17
N GLN A 60 9.63 4.39 2.13
CA GLN A 60 10.47 3.46 1.36
C GLN A 60 10.41 2.05 1.94
N SER A 61 10.39 1.90 3.26
CA SER A 61 10.22 0.60 3.92
C SER A 61 8.85 -0.03 3.63
N ALA A 62 7.79 0.78 3.67
CA ALA A 62 6.45 0.35 3.30
C ALA A 62 6.40 -0.13 1.85
N ALA A 63 6.94 0.65 0.92
CA ALA A 63 7.00 0.31 -0.50
C ALA A 63 7.75 -1.02 -0.73
N LYS A 64 8.89 -1.22 -0.08
CA LYS A 64 9.66 -2.46 -0.15
C LYS A 64 8.87 -3.66 0.38
N CYS A 65 8.15 -3.49 1.48
CA CYS A 65 7.28 -4.52 2.03
C CYS A 65 6.15 -4.88 1.05
N MET A 66 5.45 -3.90 0.51
CA MET A 66 4.35 -4.09 -0.43
C MET A 66 4.80 -4.77 -1.72
N THR A 67 5.92 -4.35 -2.30
CA THR A 67 6.46 -4.94 -3.55
C THR A 67 7.03 -6.34 -3.37
N SER A 68 7.32 -6.77 -2.15
CA SER A 68 7.68 -8.16 -1.86
C SER A 68 6.49 -9.13 -1.99
N VAL A 69 5.26 -8.60 -1.99
CA VAL A 69 4.01 -9.37 -2.04
C VAL A 69 3.23 -9.11 -3.33
N TYR A 70 3.14 -7.86 -3.77
CA TYR A 70 2.38 -7.45 -4.95
C TYR A 70 3.31 -7.01 -6.08
N ASN A 71 3.03 -7.47 -7.30
CA ASN A 71 3.86 -7.18 -8.47
C ASN A 71 3.71 -5.75 -9.00
N GLN A 72 2.51 -5.18 -8.91
CA GLN A 72 2.20 -3.83 -9.40
C GLN A 72 1.64 -2.98 -8.28
N VAL A 73 2.50 -2.14 -7.72
CA VAL A 73 2.16 -1.21 -6.64
C VAL A 73 2.38 0.22 -7.11
N TYR A 74 1.44 1.09 -6.76
CA TYR A 74 1.46 2.52 -7.10
C TYR A 74 1.33 3.34 -5.83
N ARG A 75 2.09 4.41 -5.72
CA ARG A 75 1.89 5.43 -4.71
C ARG A 75 0.99 6.53 -5.27
N VAL A 76 -0.22 6.64 -4.73
CA VAL A 76 -1.27 7.53 -5.28
C VAL A 76 -1.53 8.77 -4.44
N GLY A 77 -1.01 8.80 -3.24
CA GLY A 77 -1.08 9.93 -2.31
C GLY A 77 0.13 9.95 -1.39
N GLY A 78 0.15 10.81 -0.38
CA GLY A 78 1.24 10.92 0.57
C GLY A 78 1.57 9.60 1.27
N ASP A 79 0.56 8.98 1.85
CA ASP A 79 0.59 7.72 2.58
C ASP A 79 -0.29 6.62 1.95
N GLU A 80 -0.78 6.85 0.73
CA GLU A 80 -1.73 6.00 0.03
C GLU A 80 -1.06 5.22 -1.09
N PHE A 81 -1.31 3.90 -1.12
CA PHE A 81 -0.79 2.97 -2.11
C PHE A 81 -1.90 2.06 -2.65
N ILE A 82 -1.78 1.70 -3.91
CA ILE A 82 -2.69 0.78 -4.59
C ILE A 82 -1.90 -0.35 -5.22
N ALA A 83 -2.36 -1.59 -5.06
CA ALA A 83 -1.90 -2.70 -5.88
C ALA A 83 -2.98 -3.06 -6.90
N LEU A 84 -2.57 -3.23 -8.15
CA LEU A 84 -3.42 -3.64 -9.27
C LEU A 84 -3.08 -5.08 -9.63
N LEU A 85 -4.07 -5.98 -9.61
CA LEU A 85 -3.88 -7.42 -9.78
C LEU A 85 -4.75 -7.96 -10.89
N ASP A 86 -4.24 -8.97 -11.60
CA ASP A 86 -4.94 -9.69 -12.66
C ASP A 86 -5.20 -11.14 -12.26
N GLY A 87 -6.42 -11.63 -12.49
CA GLY A 87 -6.78 -13.03 -12.34
C GLY A 87 -6.70 -13.57 -10.92
N LYS A 88 -6.95 -12.74 -9.91
CA LYS A 88 -6.95 -13.13 -8.49
C LYS A 88 -8.38 -13.23 -7.98
N ASP A 89 -8.72 -14.36 -7.38
CA ASP A 89 -9.98 -14.56 -6.68
C ASP A 89 -9.88 -14.11 -5.21
N SER A 90 -10.99 -14.20 -4.49
CA SER A 90 -11.06 -13.79 -3.08
C SER A 90 -10.08 -14.55 -2.17
N ASP A 91 -9.87 -15.84 -2.45
CA ASP A 91 -8.94 -16.66 -1.67
C ASP A 91 -7.49 -16.27 -1.94
N ASP A 92 -7.16 -15.96 -3.20
CA ASP A 92 -5.86 -15.41 -3.57
C ASP A 92 -5.60 -14.09 -2.85
N LEU A 93 -6.58 -13.20 -2.84
CA LEU A 93 -6.48 -11.89 -2.19
C LEU A 93 -6.29 -12.02 -0.68
N GLN A 94 -7.00 -12.97 -0.04
CA GLN A 94 -6.82 -13.23 1.39
C GLN A 94 -5.41 -13.78 1.69
N ARG A 95 -4.90 -14.70 0.87
CA ARG A 95 -3.53 -15.22 1.02
C ARG A 95 -2.48 -14.12 0.85
N LEU A 96 -2.66 -13.22 -0.11
CA LEU A 96 -1.76 -12.09 -0.31
C LEU A 96 -1.83 -11.08 0.85
N TYR A 97 -3.02 -10.83 1.38
CA TYR A 97 -3.22 -10.01 2.58
C TYR A 97 -2.47 -10.61 3.78
N ASP A 98 -2.65 -11.90 4.05
CA ASP A 98 -1.99 -12.59 5.17
C ASP A 98 -0.47 -12.54 5.00
N ARG A 99 0.02 -12.74 3.78
CA ARG A 99 1.45 -12.65 3.46
C ARG A 99 2.01 -11.24 3.69
N LEU A 100 1.26 -10.19 3.33
CA LEU A 100 1.66 -8.82 3.60
C LEU A 100 1.76 -8.57 5.12
N LYS A 101 0.75 -8.98 5.88
CA LYS A 101 0.76 -8.84 7.35
C LYS A 101 1.93 -9.59 7.99
N GLN A 102 2.25 -10.76 7.49
CA GLN A 102 3.44 -11.51 7.92
C GLN A 102 4.73 -10.75 7.61
N LYS A 103 4.86 -10.21 6.39
CA LYS A 103 6.04 -9.41 6.00
C LYS A 103 6.23 -8.15 6.84
N ILE A 104 5.14 -7.49 7.20
CA ILE A 104 5.16 -6.34 8.11
C ILE A 104 5.70 -6.78 9.49
N THR A 105 5.23 -7.89 10.01
CA THR A 105 5.70 -8.44 11.30
C THR A 105 7.18 -8.80 11.24
N GLU A 106 7.62 -9.52 10.20
CA GLU A 106 9.03 -9.87 9.99
C GLU A 106 9.94 -8.64 9.92
N MET A 107 9.50 -7.60 9.20
CA MET A 107 10.24 -6.35 9.08
C MET A 107 10.32 -5.63 10.43
N ASN A 108 9.24 -5.57 11.19
CA ASN A 108 9.21 -4.98 12.52
C ASN A 108 10.10 -5.73 13.50
N ASP A 109 10.15 -7.05 13.44
CA ASP A 109 10.96 -7.89 14.34
C ASP A 109 12.45 -7.84 13.97
N SER A 110 12.77 -7.85 12.68
CA SER A 110 14.17 -7.79 12.22
C SER A 110 14.80 -6.43 12.45
N ARG A 111 14.01 -5.35 12.42
CA ARG A 111 14.42 -3.95 12.53
C ARG A 111 15.62 -3.55 11.65
N LYS A 112 15.93 -4.36 10.64
CA LYS A 112 17.13 -4.17 9.80
C LYS A 112 16.94 -3.10 8.72
N ASP A 113 15.70 -2.88 8.30
CA ASP A 113 15.39 -2.01 7.16
C ASP A 113 15.02 -0.57 7.56
N TYR A 114 15.02 -0.25 8.85
CA TYR A 114 14.69 1.09 9.35
C TYR A 114 15.89 2.00 9.61
N GLY A 115 17.12 1.54 9.32
CA GLY A 115 18.33 2.32 9.58
C GLY A 115 18.46 2.72 11.05
N ALA A 116 18.86 3.96 11.30
CA ALA A 116 19.05 4.50 12.66
C ALA A 116 17.75 4.55 13.49
N PHE A 117 16.57 4.53 12.85
CA PHE A 117 15.29 4.56 13.56
C PHE A 117 14.94 3.25 14.25
N SER A 118 15.56 2.15 13.84
CA SER A 118 15.08 0.82 14.19
C SER A 118 15.38 0.37 15.60
N ARG A 119 16.38 0.96 16.26
CA ARG A 119 16.89 0.45 17.53
C ARG A 119 16.38 1.19 18.76
N GLU A 120 15.96 2.45 18.59
CA GLU A 120 15.64 3.34 19.71
C GLU A 120 14.18 3.82 19.72
N THR A 121 13.36 3.46 18.71
CA THR A 121 12.01 3.96 18.57
C THR A 121 10.96 2.88 18.74
N GLU A 122 9.86 3.24 19.40
CA GLU A 122 8.66 2.41 19.52
C GLU A 122 7.83 2.36 18.24
N PHE A 123 8.22 3.11 17.19
CA PHE A 123 7.49 3.15 15.93
C PHE A 123 7.70 1.86 15.14
N ARG A 124 6.56 1.28 14.76
CA ARG A 124 6.51 0.07 13.95
C ARG A 124 5.83 0.38 12.62
N LEU A 125 6.26 -0.29 11.56
CA LEU A 125 5.55 -0.26 10.29
C LEU A 125 4.14 -0.81 10.51
N SER A 126 3.15 -0.03 10.11
CA SER A 126 1.74 -0.37 10.21
C SER A 126 1.01 0.10 8.96
N ILE A 127 0.33 -0.80 8.29
CA ILE A 127 -0.36 -0.56 7.03
C ILE A 127 -1.79 -1.06 7.16
N ALA A 128 -2.76 -0.17 6.95
CA ALA A 128 -4.16 -0.56 6.80
C ALA A 128 -4.39 -1.07 5.38
N VAL A 129 -5.06 -2.19 5.22
CA VAL A 129 -5.22 -2.89 3.95
C VAL A 129 -6.67 -3.28 3.74
N GLY A 130 -7.17 -3.00 2.54
CA GLY A 130 -8.45 -3.51 2.07
C GLY A 130 -8.33 -3.98 0.63
N TYR A 131 -9.11 -4.96 0.24
CA TYR A 131 -9.07 -5.49 -1.12
C TYR A 131 -10.46 -5.81 -1.64
N SER A 132 -10.57 -5.82 -2.95
CA SER A 132 -11.79 -6.20 -3.66
C SER A 132 -11.44 -6.77 -5.02
N ALA A 133 -12.17 -7.82 -5.42
CA ALA A 133 -12.18 -8.33 -6.78
C ALA A 133 -13.36 -7.76 -7.57
N TYR A 134 -13.32 -7.94 -8.89
CA TYR A 134 -14.48 -7.70 -9.75
C TYR A 134 -15.70 -8.43 -9.21
N ALA A 135 -16.83 -7.76 -9.23
CA ALA A 135 -18.15 -8.31 -8.92
C ALA A 135 -19.08 -8.13 -10.10
N ALA A 136 -20.02 -9.07 -10.30
CA ALA A 136 -21.01 -8.97 -11.35
C ALA A 136 -21.80 -7.64 -11.23
N GLY A 137 -21.85 -6.90 -12.33
CA GLY A 137 -22.45 -5.55 -12.37
C GLY A 137 -21.45 -4.40 -12.28
N ASP A 138 -20.18 -4.65 -12.00
CA ASP A 138 -19.15 -3.62 -12.11
C ASP A 138 -18.98 -3.20 -13.57
N SER A 139 -18.95 -1.90 -13.82
CA SER A 139 -18.73 -1.31 -15.14
C SER A 139 -17.41 -0.55 -15.25
N SER A 140 -16.68 -0.40 -14.15
CA SER A 140 -15.41 0.32 -14.11
C SER A 140 -14.50 -0.15 -12.96
N TYR A 141 -13.19 0.06 -13.09
CA TYR A 141 -12.24 -0.26 -12.02
C TYR A 141 -12.45 0.63 -10.78
N GLU A 142 -13.02 1.82 -10.94
CA GLU A 142 -13.32 2.72 -9.83
C GLU A 142 -14.31 2.11 -8.83
N GLN A 143 -15.25 1.28 -9.31
CA GLN A 143 -16.17 0.57 -8.42
C GLN A 143 -15.45 -0.49 -7.59
N ILE A 144 -14.51 -1.22 -8.17
CA ILE A 144 -13.68 -2.18 -7.46
C ILE A 144 -12.79 -1.44 -6.44
N MET A 145 -12.19 -0.33 -6.86
CA MET A 145 -11.35 0.52 -5.99
C MET A 145 -12.14 1.08 -4.81
N SER A 146 -13.35 1.55 -5.03
CA SER A 146 -14.20 2.08 -3.96
C SER A 146 -14.50 1.03 -2.88
N ARG A 147 -14.73 -0.21 -3.25
CA ARG A 147 -14.90 -1.31 -2.27
C ARG A 147 -13.62 -1.65 -1.54
N ALA A 148 -12.48 -1.65 -2.22
CA ALA A 148 -11.17 -1.86 -1.60
C ALA A 148 -10.85 -0.73 -0.60
N ASP A 149 -11.11 0.52 -0.97
CA ASP A 149 -10.94 1.68 -0.09
C ASP A 149 -11.83 1.60 1.15
N ALA A 150 -13.09 1.22 0.99
CA ALA A 150 -14.02 1.05 2.11
C ALA A 150 -13.54 -0.04 3.09
N ALA A 151 -13.04 -1.15 2.58
CA ALA A 151 -12.48 -2.24 3.39
C ALA A 151 -11.20 -1.78 4.13
N MET A 152 -10.31 -1.06 3.44
CA MET A 152 -9.10 -0.49 4.04
C MET A 152 -9.45 0.49 5.17
N TYR A 153 -10.41 1.36 4.94
CA TYR A 153 -10.86 2.33 5.95
C TYR A 153 -11.48 1.67 7.18
N ALA A 154 -12.23 0.58 6.99
CA ALA A 154 -12.76 -0.23 8.10
C ALA A 154 -11.62 -0.86 8.93
N GLU A 155 -10.59 -1.42 8.29
CA GLU A 155 -9.42 -1.92 8.99
C GLU A 155 -8.67 -0.81 9.73
N LYS A 156 -8.48 0.34 9.09
CA LYS A 156 -7.82 1.51 9.71
C LYS A 156 -8.49 1.93 11.01
N LYS A 157 -9.82 1.95 11.06
CA LYS A 157 -10.57 2.24 12.28
C LYS A 157 -10.28 1.24 13.40
N THR A 158 -10.21 -0.04 13.11
CA THR A 158 -9.90 -1.07 14.12
C THR A 158 -8.49 -0.91 14.68
N MET A 159 -7.52 -0.53 13.85
CA MET A 159 -6.14 -0.28 14.25
C MET A 159 -6.00 0.92 15.18
N HIS A 160 -6.83 1.96 15.03
CA HIS A 160 -6.81 3.14 15.90
C HIS A 160 -7.47 2.87 17.26
N HIS A 161 -8.53 2.06 17.33
CA HIS A 161 -9.22 1.72 18.59
C HIS A 161 -8.39 0.82 19.51
N GLY A 162 -7.46 0.03 18.98
CA GLY A 162 -6.55 -0.81 19.76
C GLY A 162 -5.47 -0.05 20.56
N ARG A 163 -5.32 1.26 20.34
CA ARG A 163 -4.32 2.12 21.02
C ARG A 163 -4.86 2.93 22.19
N SER A 164 -6.16 2.88 22.44
CA SER A 164 -6.81 3.60 23.55
C SER A 164 -6.91 2.76 24.82
N ARG A 165 -6.02 1.76 25.00
CA ARG A 165 -5.93 0.96 26.24
C ARG A 165 -4.50 0.92 26.73
#